data_a62251c2ea0935386f83cb8d0714d89f
#
_entry.id   a62251c2ea0935386f83cb8d0714d89f
#
_cell.length_a   1.000
_cell.length_b   1.000
_cell.length_c   1.000
_cell.angle_alpha   90.00
_cell.angle_beta   90.00
_cell.angle_gamma   90.00
#
_symmetry.space_group_name_H-M   'P 1'
#
loop_
_entity.id
_entity.type
_entity.pdbx_description
1 polymer ?
#
loop_
_entity_poly.entity_id
_entity_poly.type
_entity_poly.pdbx_seq_one_letter_code
_entity_poly.pdbx_strand_id
1 'polypeptide(L)'
;MKLVSINTVCNGSTGKIMGSISREAKNDGFEVFCIYGRRKGYTDIPCKKIGGPFSFLYHVFITTIFDAHGHGSYFKTKELVRELKKINPDIIHLHNIHGYYINYKILFDYLRNEYQGKIFWTLHDCLPMTGHCAYFDYIHCDRWKMGCHDCPNKKKYPISLVFDRSKKNYEEKKKLFADPRITIITPSIWLQDIVSKSFLKICNVKTINNGIDLEIFKPKKDETIYDKYNIPKDKKVILGVASIWEKRKGFDDFLSLADKISDEYVIVLVGLNDRQTKEVENYRNIIPIKRTENQVDLATLYSLSYCLLNPTYEDNYPTVNIEALACHTRVVCYDTGGCVEQAKNRNVYLIKKQGKEENIKNILKTIYSLKEYQEYDTSLYSDKLFAKKIIEEYRK
;
A
#
# COMPACT_ATOMS: atom_id res chain seq x y z
N MET A 1 4.92 16.06 -23.52
CA MET A 1 4.02 14.90 -23.40
C MET A 1 2.95 15.18 -22.36
N LYS A 2 1.74 14.64 -22.55
CA LYS A 2 0.63 14.75 -21.62
C LYS A 2 0.47 13.45 -20.83
N LEU A 3 0.50 13.55 -19.51
CA LEU A 3 0.33 12.43 -18.58
C LEU A 3 -1.01 12.55 -17.85
N VAL A 4 -1.82 11.50 -17.88
CA VAL A 4 -2.97 11.35 -16.98
C VAL A 4 -2.76 10.21 -16.02
N SER A 5 -2.69 10.54 -14.72
CA SER A 5 -2.60 9.55 -13.63
C SER A 5 -3.98 9.30 -13.01
N ILE A 6 -4.34 8.03 -12.81
CA ILE A 6 -5.67 7.62 -12.30
C ILE A 6 -5.51 6.79 -11.04
N ASN A 7 -6.10 7.25 -9.92
CA ASN A 7 -6.08 6.52 -8.64
C ASN A 7 -7.39 6.69 -7.87
N THR A 8 -7.65 5.82 -6.91
CA THR A 8 -8.80 5.94 -6.01
C THR A 8 -8.76 7.22 -5.19
N VAL A 9 -7.57 7.64 -4.72
CA VAL A 9 -7.37 8.80 -3.83
C VAL A 9 -6.08 9.54 -4.18
N CYS A 10 -6.03 10.84 -3.88
CA CYS A 10 -4.79 11.64 -3.97
C CYS A 10 -3.99 11.67 -2.66
N ASN A 11 -4.51 11.13 -1.58
CA ASN A 11 -3.85 11.05 -0.27
C ASN A 11 -3.68 9.60 0.19
N GLY A 12 -3.03 9.41 1.35
CA GLY A 12 -2.63 8.08 1.80
C GLY A 12 -1.45 7.52 0.99
N SER A 13 -1.07 6.27 1.20
CA SER A 13 0.14 5.67 0.61
C SER A 13 0.15 5.74 -0.92
N THR A 14 -0.86 5.16 -1.59
CA THR A 14 -0.91 5.12 -3.06
C THR A 14 -1.12 6.49 -3.70
N GLY A 15 -1.83 7.40 -2.99
CA GLY A 15 -1.98 8.78 -3.43
C GLY A 15 -0.66 9.55 -3.38
N LYS A 16 0.16 9.35 -2.34
CA LYS A 16 1.49 9.96 -2.27
C LYS A 16 2.38 9.48 -3.42
N ILE A 17 2.38 8.19 -3.69
CA ILE A 17 3.13 7.60 -4.82
C ILE A 17 2.72 8.23 -6.15
N MET A 18 1.41 8.29 -6.45
CA MET A 18 0.92 8.98 -7.65
C MET A 18 1.33 10.46 -7.67
N GLY A 19 1.25 11.14 -6.51
CA GLY A 19 1.63 12.54 -6.37
C GLY A 19 3.11 12.80 -6.65
N SER A 20 4.02 11.97 -6.11
CA SER A 20 5.46 12.09 -6.37
C SER A 20 5.79 11.92 -7.84
N ILE A 21 5.23 10.89 -8.50
CA ILE A 21 5.40 10.69 -9.95
C ILE A 21 4.88 11.91 -10.73
N SER A 22 3.70 12.39 -10.38
CA SER A 22 3.05 13.49 -11.08
C SER A 22 3.78 14.82 -10.93
N ARG A 23 4.33 15.12 -9.74
CA ARG A 23 5.13 16.32 -9.50
C ARG A 23 6.45 16.26 -10.25
N GLU A 24 7.14 15.14 -10.19
CA GLU A 24 8.42 14.99 -10.88
C GLU A 24 8.22 15.04 -12.41
N ALA A 25 7.16 14.41 -12.94
CA ALA A 25 6.81 14.53 -14.37
C ALA A 25 6.52 15.99 -14.77
N LYS A 26 5.82 16.76 -13.92
CA LYS A 26 5.59 18.18 -14.15
C LYS A 26 6.89 18.98 -14.15
N ASN A 27 7.81 18.70 -13.21
CA ASN A 27 9.15 19.33 -13.15
C ASN A 27 9.97 18.99 -14.40
N ASP A 28 9.75 17.81 -14.98
CA ASP A 28 10.41 17.30 -16.19
C ASP A 28 9.73 17.74 -17.50
N GLY A 29 8.80 18.70 -17.41
CA GLY A 29 8.14 19.35 -18.55
C GLY A 29 6.91 18.64 -19.12
N PHE A 30 6.35 17.67 -18.41
CA PHE A 30 5.08 17.05 -18.81
C PHE A 30 3.89 17.95 -18.45
N GLU A 31 2.86 17.96 -19.29
CA GLU A 31 1.54 18.43 -18.92
C GLU A 31 0.83 17.33 -18.14
N VAL A 32 0.56 17.56 -16.85
CA VAL A 32 0.09 16.51 -15.94
C VAL A 32 -1.31 16.77 -15.45
N PHE A 33 -2.16 15.75 -15.49
CA PHE A 33 -3.51 15.72 -14.93
C PHE A 33 -3.69 14.49 -14.02
N CYS A 34 -4.34 14.69 -12.87
CA CYS A 34 -4.71 13.59 -12.00
C CYS A 34 -6.22 13.39 -11.97
N ILE A 35 -6.66 12.14 -12.09
CA ILE A 35 -8.06 11.77 -11.96
C ILE A 35 -8.23 10.85 -10.77
N TYR A 36 -9.19 11.15 -9.89
CA TYR A 36 -9.36 10.40 -8.65
C TYR A 36 -10.83 10.16 -8.29
N GLY A 37 -11.05 9.10 -7.50
CA GLY A 37 -12.41 8.67 -7.15
C GLY A 37 -12.95 9.30 -5.87
N ARG A 38 -12.14 9.49 -4.84
CA ARG A 38 -12.60 9.83 -3.48
C ARG A 38 -11.66 10.79 -2.74
N ARG A 39 -12.19 11.41 -1.68
CA ARG A 39 -11.50 12.36 -0.80
C ARG A 39 -11.14 13.67 -1.52
N LYS A 40 -10.10 14.39 -1.06
CA LYS A 40 -9.62 15.64 -1.64
C LYS A 40 -8.53 15.37 -2.68
N GLY A 41 -8.48 16.19 -3.72
CA GLY A 41 -7.41 16.20 -4.72
C GLY A 41 -6.14 16.88 -4.22
N TYR A 42 -5.12 16.91 -5.07
CA TYR A 42 -3.94 17.74 -4.85
C TYR A 42 -4.29 19.22 -5.07
N THR A 43 -3.53 20.12 -4.46
CA THR A 43 -3.67 21.56 -4.62
C THR A 43 -2.68 22.15 -5.63
N ASP A 44 -1.62 21.41 -5.92
CA ASP A 44 -0.46 21.82 -6.74
C ASP A 44 -0.42 21.16 -8.14
N ILE A 45 -1.34 20.21 -8.37
CA ILE A 45 -1.49 19.51 -9.66
C ILE A 45 -2.96 19.59 -10.09
N PRO A 46 -3.25 19.89 -11.37
CA PRO A 46 -4.61 19.81 -11.89
C PRO A 46 -5.25 18.46 -11.62
N CYS A 47 -6.39 18.44 -10.93
CA CYS A 47 -7.06 17.20 -10.57
C CYS A 47 -8.55 17.28 -10.87
N LYS A 48 -9.12 16.14 -11.35
CA LYS A 48 -10.54 15.97 -11.49
C LYS A 48 -11.06 14.80 -10.68
N LYS A 49 -12.07 15.05 -9.85
CA LYS A 49 -12.79 14.01 -9.13
C LYS A 49 -13.83 13.36 -10.02
N ILE A 50 -13.81 12.03 -10.07
CA ILE A 50 -14.81 11.22 -10.75
C ILE A 50 -15.58 10.43 -9.71
N GLY A 51 -16.89 10.46 -9.82
CA GLY A 51 -17.74 9.78 -8.86
C GLY A 51 -18.56 10.76 -8.06
N GLY A 52 -19.48 10.22 -7.31
CA GLY A 52 -20.39 10.93 -6.43
C GLY A 52 -20.98 9.97 -5.40
N PRO A 53 -21.66 10.47 -4.38
CA PRO A 53 -22.13 9.63 -3.27
C PRO A 53 -23.08 8.52 -3.74
N PHE A 54 -24.00 8.80 -4.63
CA PHE A 54 -24.95 7.80 -5.15
C PHE A 54 -24.25 6.70 -5.96
N SER A 55 -23.33 7.08 -6.86
CA SER A 55 -22.55 6.11 -7.64
C SER A 55 -21.69 5.24 -6.73
N PHE A 56 -21.08 5.82 -5.69
CA PHE A 56 -20.30 5.10 -4.70
C PHE A 56 -21.18 4.12 -3.89
N LEU A 57 -22.30 4.57 -3.33
CA LEU A 57 -23.20 3.72 -2.56
C LEU A 57 -23.76 2.57 -3.37
N TYR A 58 -24.18 2.83 -4.61
CA TYR A 58 -24.63 1.77 -5.53
C TYR A 58 -23.51 0.76 -5.81
N HIS A 59 -22.28 1.22 -6.06
CA HIS A 59 -21.15 0.33 -6.32
C HIS A 59 -20.79 -0.51 -5.09
N VAL A 60 -20.81 0.08 -3.88
CA VAL A 60 -20.65 -0.66 -2.62
C VAL A 60 -21.74 -1.70 -2.47
N PHE A 61 -23.01 -1.32 -2.71
CA PHE A 61 -24.15 -2.23 -2.60
C PHE A 61 -24.00 -3.47 -3.48
N ILE A 62 -23.76 -3.27 -4.80
CA ILE A 62 -23.62 -4.41 -5.72
C ILE A 62 -22.39 -5.27 -5.41
N THR A 63 -21.32 -4.66 -4.87
CA THR A 63 -20.14 -5.40 -4.43
C THR A 63 -20.48 -6.25 -3.20
N THR A 64 -21.11 -5.65 -2.19
CA THR A 64 -21.40 -6.32 -0.91
C THR A 64 -22.40 -7.45 -1.07
N ILE A 65 -23.38 -7.31 -1.94
CA ILE A 65 -24.40 -8.35 -2.15
C ILE A 65 -23.96 -9.35 -3.22
N PHE A 66 -23.54 -8.87 -4.39
CA PHE A 66 -23.35 -9.70 -5.59
C PHE A 66 -21.87 -9.96 -5.93
N ASP A 67 -20.93 -9.53 -5.10
CA ASP A 67 -19.49 -9.62 -5.39
C ASP A 67 -19.12 -8.99 -6.76
N ALA A 68 -19.83 -7.91 -7.13
CA ALA A 68 -19.72 -7.27 -8.43
C ALA A 68 -18.80 -6.04 -8.39
N HIS A 69 -17.62 -6.18 -7.76
CA HIS A 69 -16.63 -5.12 -7.71
C HIS A 69 -16.09 -4.79 -9.11
N GLY A 70 -16.05 -3.49 -9.46
CA GLY A 70 -15.65 -3.06 -10.81
C GLY A 70 -16.77 -3.07 -11.85
N HIS A 71 -18.02 -3.38 -11.47
CA HIS A 71 -19.20 -3.34 -12.34
C HIS A 71 -20.10 -2.13 -12.09
N GLY A 72 -19.94 -1.44 -10.96
CA GLY A 72 -20.66 -0.20 -10.68
C GLY A 72 -20.10 1.02 -11.42
N SER A 73 -20.53 2.21 -11.01
CA SER A 73 -20.01 3.50 -11.50
C SER A 73 -20.06 3.70 -13.02
N TYR A 74 -21.04 3.09 -13.69
CA TYR A 74 -21.17 3.07 -15.16
C TYR A 74 -21.11 4.46 -15.78
N PHE A 75 -22.02 5.38 -15.40
CA PHE A 75 -22.08 6.73 -15.98
C PHE A 75 -20.83 7.56 -15.64
N LYS A 76 -20.29 7.37 -14.44
CA LYS A 76 -19.08 8.08 -14.00
C LYS A 76 -17.83 7.61 -14.73
N THR A 77 -17.76 6.34 -15.10
CA THR A 77 -16.65 5.86 -15.95
C THR A 77 -16.81 6.32 -17.40
N LYS A 78 -18.04 6.44 -17.92
CA LYS A 78 -18.26 7.10 -19.21
C LYS A 78 -17.85 8.58 -19.21
N GLU A 79 -18.08 9.28 -18.10
CA GLU A 79 -17.58 10.66 -17.90
C GLU A 79 -16.04 10.69 -17.90
N LEU A 80 -15.39 9.75 -17.20
CA LEU A 80 -13.93 9.57 -17.22
C LEU A 80 -13.42 9.39 -18.66
N VAL A 81 -14.00 8.48 -19.43
CA VAL A 81 -13.58 8.22 -20.82
C VAL A 81 -13.74 9.48 -21.69
N ARG A 82 -14.83 10.24 -21.52
CA ARG A 82 -15.00 11.52 -22.23
C ARG A 82 -13.91 12.54 -21.89
N GLU A 83 -13.52 12.63 -20.62
CA GLU A 83 -12.41 13.50 -20.21
C GLU A 83 -11.07 13.01 -20.78
N LEU A 84 -10.80 11.71 -20.77
CA LEU A 84 -9.59 11.16 -21.38
C LEU A 84 -9.51 11.48 -22.89
N LYS A 85 -10.62 11.34 -23.60
CA LYS A 85 -10.71 11.73 -25.03
C LYS A 85 -10.48 13.24 -25.25
N LYS A 86 -10.99 14.09 -24.36
CA LYS A 86 -10.80 15.55 -24.41
C LYS A 86 -9.36 15.96 -24.13
N ILE A 87 -8.73 15.36 -23.11
CA ILE A 87 -7.33 15.64 -22.77
C ILE A 87 -6.39 15.09 -23.83
N ASN A 88 -6.76 13.96 -24.43
CA ASN A 88 -5.96 13.22 -25.41
C ASN A 88 -4.52 13.00 -24.92
N PRO A 89 -4.32 12.23 -23.81
CA PRO A 89 -3.00 12.07 -23.23
C PRO A 89 -2.10 11.17 -24.06
N ASP A 90 -0.79 11.42 -24.02
CA ASP A 90 0.23 10.53 -24.58
C ASP A 90 0.41 9.30 -23.68
N ILE A 91 0.19 9.48 -22.37
CA ILE A 91 0.40 8.45 -21.34
C ILE A 91 -0.79 8.42 -20.39
N ILE A 92 -1.33 7.22 -20.16
CA ILE A 92 -2.25 6.94 -19.06
C ILE A 92 -1.53 6.05 -18.04
N HIS A 93 -1.40 6.53 -16.81
CA HIS A 93 -0.83 5.77 -15.71
C HIS A 93 -1.92 5.40 -14.69
N LEU A 94 -2.25 4.12 -14.65
CA LEU A 94 -3.20 3.54 -13.70
C LEU A 94 -2.50 3.18 -12.39
N HIS A 95 -3.15 3.49 -11.28
CA HIS A 95 -2.82 2.98 -9.94
C HIS A 95 -3.95 2.08 -9.45
N ASN A 96 -4.52 2.36 -8.26
CA ASN A 96 -5.68 1.63 -7.78
C ASN A 96 -6.94 2.03 -8.55
N ILE A 97 -7.34 1.20 -9.50
CA ILE A 97 -8.62 1.36 -10.23
C ILE A 97 -9.80 0.77 -9.44
N HIS A 98 -9.53 0.03 -8.37
CA HIS A 98 -10.55 -0.43 -7.43
C HIS A 98 -10.90 0.66 -6.40
N GLY A 99 -11.91 0.44 -5.55
CA GLY A 99 -12.34 1.43 -4.56
C GLY A 99 -13.69 2.08 -4.90
N TYR A 100 -14.51 1.38 -5.66
CA TYR A 100 -15.92 1.70 -5.91
C TYR A 100 -16.17 2.97 -6.75
N TYR A 101 -15.32 3.26 -7.75
CA TYR A 101 -15.44 4.47 -8.57
C TYR A 101 -15.29 4.25 -10.07
N ILE A 102 -14.76 3.11 -10.52
CA ILE A 102 -14.54 2.76 -11.94
C ILE A 102 -15.29 1.48 -12.30
N ASN A 103 -15.90 1.49 -13.50
CA ASN A 103 -16.36 0.29 -14.19
C ASN A 103 -15.22 -0.24 -15.06
N TYR A 104 -14.74 -1.45 -14.77
CA TYR A 104 -13.57 -2.02 -15.44
C TYR A 104 -13.79 -2.20 -16.93
N LYS A 105 -14.96 -2.74 -17.30
CA LYS A 105 -15.26 -2.98 -18.71
C LYS A 105 -15.21 -1.70 -19.54
N ILE A 106 -15.86 -0.64 -19.08
CA ILE A 106 -15.91 0.64 -19.82
C ILE A 106 -14.52 1.25 -19.97
N LEU A 107 -13.71 1.23 -18.90
CA LEU A 107 -12.35 1.79 -18.96
C LEU A 107 -11.47 0.98 -19.91
N PHE A 108 -11.44 -0.35 -19.78
CA PHE A 108 -10.55 -1.19 -20.58
C PHE A 108 -11.03 -1.38 -22.01
N ASP A 109 -12.34 -1.32 -22.29
CA ASP A 109 -12.85 -1.24 -23.67
C ASP A 109 -12.28 0.01 -24.39
N TYR A 110 -12.27 1.17 -23.71
CA TYR A 110 -11.65 2.39 -24.24
C TYR A 110 -10.14 2.24 -24.44
N LEU A 111 -9.43 1.78 -23.40
CA LEU A 111 -7.97 1.61 -23.46
C LEU A 111 -7.54 0.65 -24.58
N ARG A 112 -8.34 -0.38 -24.83
CA ARG A 112 -8.03 -1.43 -25.81
C ARG A 112 -8.38 -1.02 -27.24
N ASN A 113 -9.55 -0.41 -27.44
CA ASN A 113 -10.11 -0.24 -28.77
C ASN A 113 -9.93 1.17 -29.33
N GLU A 114 -9.72 2.18 -28.50
CA GLU A 114 -9.73 3.57 -28.93
C GLU A 114 -8.43 4.32 -28.55
N TYR A 115 -7.79 3.98 -27.43
CA TYR A 115 -6.61 4.68 -26.97
C TYR A 115 -5.34 4.12 -27.61
N GLN A 116 -4.51 5.03 -28.18
CA GLN A 116 -3.28 4.67 -28.91
C GLN A 116 -2.00 5.03 -28.17
N GLY A 117 -2.08 5.75 -27.03
CA GLY A 117 -0.92 6.13 -26.24
C GLY A 117 -0.41 5.00 -25.35
N LYS A 118 0.63 5.29 -24.56
CA LYS A 118 1.25 4.35 -23.64
C LYS A 118 0.39 4.13 -22.40
N ILE A 119 0.29 2.87 -21.95
CA ILE A 119 -0.47 2.49 -20.77
C ILE A 119 0.49 1.92 -19.73
N PHE A 120 0.59 2.59 -18.59
CA PHE A 120 1.32 2.12 -17.42
C PHE A 120 0.33 1.76 -16.30
N TRP A 121 0.66 0.75 -15.51
CA TRP A 121 -0.15 0.34 -14.38
C TRP A 121 0.74 -0.04 -13.19
N THR A 122 0.83 0.83 -12.18
CA THR A 122 1.49 0.49 -10.91
C THR A 122 0.55 -0.31 -10.04
N LEU A 123 0.95 -1.55 -9.73
CA LEU A 123 0.22 -2.44 -8.84
C LEU A 123 0.64 -2.19 -7.39
N HIS A 124 -0.34 -1.95 -6.53
CA HIS A 124 -0.13 -1.74 -5.09
C HIS A 124 -0.58 -2.94 -4.25
N ASP A 125 -1.35 -3.84 -4.84
CA ASP A 125 -1.87 -5.07 -4.26
C ASP A 125 -2.17 -6.10 -5.35
N CYS A 126 -2.70 -7.25 -4.95
CA CYS A 126 -2.96 -8.37 -5.85
C CYS A 126 -4.37 -8.40 -6.45
N LEU A 127 -5.23 -7.41 -6.16
CA LEU A 127 -6.61 -7.41 -6.63
C LEU A 127 -6.76 -7.48 -8.17
N PRO A 128 -5.87 -6.86 -8.97
CA PRO A 128 -5.95 -6.96 -10.43
C PRO A 128 -5.89 -8.39 -10.98
N MET A 129 -5.16 -9.30 -10.33
CA MET A 129 -4.93 -10.67 -10.80
C MET A 129 -5.77 -11.73 -10.10
N THR A 130 -6.62 -11.33 -9.16
CA THR A 130 -7.51 -12.23 -8.43
C THR A 130 -8.97 -12.04 -8.84
N GLY A 131 -9.83 -13.01 -8.49
CA GLY A 131 -11.27 -12.87 -8.71
C GLY A 131 -11.98 -12.01 -7.67
N HIS A 132 -11.35 -11.79 -6.50
CA HIS A 132 -11.99 -11.05 -5.41
C HIS A 132 -10.98 -10.26 -4.57
N CYS A 133 -10.06 -10.92 -3.86
CA CYS A 133 -9.29 -10.32 -2.77
C CYS A 133 -8.03 -9.57 -3.22
N ALA A 134 -7.65 -8.54 -2.45
CA ALA A 134 -6.41 -7.79 -2.64
C ALA A 134 -5.17 -8.49 -2.04
N TYR A 135 -5.39 -9.38 -1.07
CA TYR A 135 -4.36 -10.10 -0.34
C TYR A 135 -4.76 -11.56 -0.18
N PHE A 136 -3.86 -12.49 -0.42
CA PHE A 136 -4.15 -13.94 -0.40
C PHE A 136 -3.01 -14.80 0.15
N ASP A 137 -1.80 -14.24 0.25
CA ASP A 137 -0.62 -15.01 0.67
C ASP A 137 -0.72 -15.40 2.16
N TYR A 138 -1.20 -14.49 3.00
CA TYR A 138 -1.38 -14.73 4.44
C TYR A 138 -2.40 -15.83 4.79
N ILE A 139 -3.25 -16.22 3.85
CA ILE A 139 -4.19 -17.35 3.96
C ILE A 139 -3.78 -18.53 3.08
N HIS A 140 -2.59 -18.47 2.47
CA HIS A 140 -2.03 -19.51 1.60
C HIS A 140 -2.97 -19.95 0.46
N CYS A 141 -3.65 -18.97 -0.19
CA CYS A 141 -4.57 -19.25 -1.27
C CYS A 141 -3.87 -19.20 -2.63
N ASP A 142 -3.87 -20.32 -3.35
CA ASP A 142 -3.25 -20.47 -4.67
C ASP A 142 -4.25 -20.46 -5.85
N ARG A 143 -5.54 -20.26 -5.58
CA ARG A 143 -6.60 -20.33 -6.62
C ARG A 143 -6.42 -19.30 -7.73
N TRP A 144 -5.81 -18.16 -7.44
CA TRP A 144 -5.53 -17.11 -8.42
C TRP A 144 -4.62 -17.57 -9.58
N LYS A 145 -3.83 -18.63 -9.40
CA LYS A 145 -2.91 -19.16 -10.43
C LYS A 145 -3.67 -19.84 -11.56
N MET A 146 -4.73 -20.59 -11.23
CA MET A 146 -5.47 -21.43 -12.17
C MET A 146 -6.90 -20.93 -12.47
N GLY A 147 -7.42 -20.05 -11.63
CA GLY A 147 -8.76 -19.49 -11.70
C GLY A 147 -9.40 -19.42 -10.33
N CYS A 148 -9.77 -18.22 -9.88
CA CYS A 148 -10.45 -18.04 -8.60
C CYS A 148 -11.85 -18.67 -8.62
N HIS A 149 -12.23 -19.27 -7.51
CA HIS A 149 -13.57 -19.78 -7.22
C HIS A 149 -13.71 -19.99 -5.71
N ASP A 150 -14.93 -20.05 -5.18
CA ASP A 150 -15.22 -20.30 -3.75
C ASP A 150 -14.25 -19.56 -2.83
N CYS A 151 -14.23 -18.22 -2.94
CA CYS A 151 -13.20 -17.38 -2.35
C CYS A 151 -13.18 -17.50 -0.81
N PRO A 152 -12.09 -18.03 -0.20
CA PRO A 152 -12.00 -18.16 1.26
C PRO A 152 -11.92 -16.79 1.95
N ASN A 153 -11.60 -15.73 1.20
CA ASN A 153 -11.39 -14.38 1.70
C ASN A 153 -12.51 -13.40 1.32
N LYS A 154 -13.69 -13.89 0.87
CA LYS A 154 -14.76 -13.03 0.34
C LYS A 154 -15.32 -12.02 1.36
N LYS A 155 -15.19 -12.30 2.67
CA LYS A 155 -15.58 -11.37 3.76
C LYS A 155 -14.53 -10.28 4.05
N LYS A 156 -13.39 -10.27 3.33
CA LYS A 156 -12.37 -9.21 3.37
C LYS A 156 -12.52 -8.31 2.14
N TYR A 157 -11.74 -7.23 2.12
CA TYR A 157 -11.82 -6.24 1.04
C TYR A 157 -11.53 -6.84 -0.36
N PRO A 158 -12.39 -6.54 -1.35
CA PRO A 158 -13.69 -5.87 -1.29
C PRO A 158 -14.78 -6.81 -0.74
N ILE A 159 -15.47 -6.41 0.32
CA ILE A 159 -16.36 -7.31 1.09
C ILE A 159 -17.55 -7.75 0.25
N SER A 160 -17.79 -9.09 0.19
CA SER A 160 -19.05 -9.68 -0.26
C SER A 160 -19.65 -10.58 0.83
N LEU A 161 -20.91 -10.32 1.16
CA LEU A 161 -21.59 -11.00 2.26
C LEU A 161 -22.48 -12.16 1.78
N VAL A 162 -23.04 -12.05 0.58
CA VAL A 162 -24.04 -13.01 0.07
C VAL A 162 -23.43 -13.91 -1.02
N PHE A 163 -23.25 -13.39 -2.20
CA PHE A 163 -22.80 -14.16 -3.34
C PHE A 163 -21.27 -14.21 -3.45
N ASP A 164 -20.77 -15.25 -4.09
CA ASP A 164 -19.38 -15.39 -4.52
C ASP A 164 -19.34 -15.39 -6.05
N ARG A 165 -18.82 -14.30 -6.61
CA ARG A 165 -18.64 -14.14 -8.05
C ARG A 165 -17.17 -14.31 -8.46
N SER A 166 -16.30 -14.75 -7.56
CA SER A 166 -14.85 -14.75 -7.76
C SER A 166 -14.41 -15.46 -9.05
N LYS A 167 -15.08 -16.57 -9.44
CA LYS A 167 -14.79 -17.25 -10.71
C LYS A 167 -15.09 -16.34 -11.92
N LYS A 168 -16.27 -15.74 -11.96
CA LYS A 168 -16.68 -14.88 -13.06
C LYS A 168 -15.85 -13.59 -13.12
N ASN A 169 -15.59 -12.98 -11.97
CA ASN A 169 -14.72 -11.80 -11.86
C ASN A 169 -13.30 -12.09 -12.36
N TYR A 170 -12.75 -13.27 -12.04
CA TYR A 170 -11.44 -13.69 -12.52
C TYR A 170 -11.41 -13.77 -14.05
N GLU A 171 -12.37 -14.49 -14.65
CA GLU A 171 -12.44 -14.64 -16.10
C GLU A 171 -12.66 -13.30 -16.83
N GLU A 172 -13.50 -12.43 -16.27
CA GLU A 172 -13.73 -11.09 -16.82
C GLU A 172 -12.46 -10.22 -16.73
N LYS A 173 -11.78 -10.20 -15.58
CA LYS A 173 -10.51 -9.48 -15.43
C LYS A 173 -9.43 -10.02 -16.36
N LYS A 174 -9.31 -11.34 -16.49
CA LYS A 174 -8.39 -11.96 -17.45
C LYS A 174 -8.62 -11.46 -18.86
N LYS A 175 -9.88 -11.38 -19.30
CA LYS A 175 -10.24 -10.86 -20.63
C LYS A 175 -9.94 -9.38 -20.79
N LEU A 176 -10.12 -8.57 -19.74
CA LEU A 176 -9.98 -7.11 -19.80
C LEU A 176 -8.54 -6.65 -19.60
N PHE A 177 -7.82 -7.22 -18.62
CA PHE A 177 -6.55 -6.70 -18.13
C PHE A 177 -5.32 -7.32 -18.80
N ALA A 178 -5.45 -8.52 -19.37
CA ALA A 178 -4.39 -9.18 -20.09
C ALA A 178 -4.20 -8.54 -21.48
N ASP A 179 -3.37 -7.48 -21.55
CA ASP A 179 -3.07 -6.72 -22.77
C ASP A 179 -1.55 -6.44 -22.84
N PRO A 180 -0.83 -6.92 -23.86
CA PRO A 180 0.63 -6.75 -23.99
C PRO A 180 1.08 -5.29 -24.13
N ARG A 181 0.17 -4.35 -24.43
CA ARG A 181 0.47 -2.92 -24.49
C ARG A 181 0.61 -2.29 -23.10
N ILE A 182 0.16 -2.99 -22.05
CA ILE A 182 0.25 -2.49 -20.67
C ILE A 182 1.64 -2.77 -20.13
N THR A 183 2.33 -1.72 -19.66
CA THR A 183 3.52 -1.86 -18.84
C THR A 183 3.12 -1.83 -17.37
N ILE A 184 3.26 -2.97 -16.71
CA ILE A 184 3.01 -3.12 -15.27
C ILE A 184 4.27 -2.72 -14.50
N ILE A 185 4.08 -1.89 -13.48
CA ILE A 185 5.12 -1.54 -12.51
C ILE A 185 4.78 -2.20 -11.18
N THR A 186 5.73 -2.99 -10.65
CA THR A 186 5.61 -3.62 -9.34
C THR A 186 6.59 -2.97 -8.38
N PRO A 187 6.21 -2.69 -7.12
CA PRO A 187 7.12 -2.10 -6.13
C PRO A 187 8.07 -3.13 -5.50
N SER A 188 7.99 -4.41 -5.90
CA SER A 188 8.81 -5.49 -5.39
C SER A 188 9.00 -6.61 -6.42
N ILE A 189 10.11 -7.35 -6.29
CA ILE A 189 10.36 -8.59 -7.03
C ILE A 189 9.32 -9.65 -6.62
N TRP A 190 8.93 -9.68 -5.34
CA TRP A 190 7.86 -10.57 -4.86
C TRP A 190 6.56 -10.40 -5.66
N LEU A 191 6.11 -9.14 -5.88
CA LEU A 191 4.90 -8.93 -6.68
C LEU A 191 5.14 -9.19 -8.16
N GLN A 192 6.33 -8.92 -8.69
CA GLN A 192 6.70 -9.30 -10.06
C GLN A 192 6.58 -10.81 -10.27
N ASP A 193 7.07 -11.61 -9.32
CA ASP A 193 6.96 -13.08 -9.37
C ASP A 193 5.50 -13.56 -9.35
N ILE A 194 4.63 -12.89 -8.58
CA ILE A 194 3.19 -13.16 -8.58
C ILE A 194 2.60 -12.82 -9.95
N VAL A 195 2.89 -11.65 -10.51
CA VAL A 195 2.42 -11.23 -11.85
C VAL A 195 2.85 -12.24 -12.91
N SER A 196 4.10 -12.70 -12.87
CA SER A 196 4.65 -13.68 -13.84
C SER A 196 3.93 -15.03 -13.82
N LYS A 197 3.31 -15.39 -12.69
CA LYS A 197 2.53 -16.62 -12.50
C LYS A 197 1.02 -16.43 -12.74
N SER A 198 0.58 -15.20 -12.99
CA SER A 198 -0.82 -14.84 -13.22
C SER A 198 -1.16 -14.71 -14.71
N PHE A 199 -2.42 -14.42 -15.02
CA PHE A 199 -2.83 -14.09 -16.39
C PHE A 199 -2.24 -12.76 -16.91
N LEU A 200 -1.69 -11.92 -16.04
CA LEU A 200 -1.02 -10.67 -16.41
C LEU A 200 0.42 -10.89 -16.93
N LYS A 201 0.91 -12.12 -16.95
CA LYS A 201 2.25 -12.48 -17.46
C LYS A 201 2.53 -12.05 -18.90
N ILE A 202 1.49 -11.75 -19.68
CA ILE A 202 1.64 -11.26 -21.05
C ILE A 202 1.98 -9.76 -21.12
N CYS A 203 1.78 -9.02 -20.04
CA CYS A 203 2.14 -7.61 -19.95
C CYS A 203 3.66 -7.45 -19.80
N ASN A 204 4.18 -6.29 -20.20
CA ASN A 204 5.56 -5.93 -19.90
C ASN A 204 5.67 -5.57 -18.40
N VAL A 205 6.55 -6.24 -17.64
CA VAL A 205 6.66 -6.03 -16.19
C VAL A 205 8.00 -5.43 -15.82
N LYS A 206 7.96 -4.37 -15.02
CA LYS A 206 9.13 -3.68 -14.46
C LYS A 206 9.02 -3.60 -12.95
N THR A 207 10.09 -3.91 -12.24
CA THR A 207 10.15 -3.68 -10.78
C THR A 207 10.85 -2.37 -10.50
N ILE A 208 10.11 -1.45 -9.85
CA ILE A 208 10.64 -0.15 -9.39
C ILE A 208 10.11 0.04 -7.97
N ASN A 209 11.02 -0.06 -6.99
CA ASN A 209 10.66 0.03 -5.58
C ASN A 209 10.10 1.42 -5.24
N ASN A 210 9.05 1.45 -4.40
CA ASN A 210 8.47 2.70 -3.93
C ASN A 210 9.49 3.56 -3.18
N GLY A 211 9.39 4.88 -3.33
CA GLY A 211 10.14 5.84 -2.56
C GLY A 211 9.31 6.57 -1.51
N ILE A 212 9.98 7.33 -0.67
CA ILE A 212 9.42 8.18 0.38
C ILE A 212 10.04 9.58 0.32
N ASP A 213 9.37 10.55 0.92
CA ASP A 213 9.88 11.92 1.05
C ASP A 213 10.99 12.00 2.11
N LEU A 214 12.24 12.04 1.67
CA LEU A 214 13.42 12.12 2.54
C LEU A 214 13.60 13.51 3.18
N GLU A 215 12.86 14.53 2.77
CA GLU A 215 12.86 15.82 3.49
C GLU A 215 12.07 15.71 4.80
N ILE A 216 11.06 14.84 4.81
CA ILE A 216 10.25 14.56 6.00
C ILE A 216 10.86 13.45 6.82
N PHE A 217 11.12 12.28 6.19
CA PHE A 217 11.66 11.09 6.85
C PHE A 217 13.19 11.12 6.86
N LYS A 218 13.72 11.75 7.88
CA LYS A 218 15.14 11.84 8.23
C LYS A 218 15.29 11.91 9.74
N PRO A 219 16.48 11.65 10.30
CA PRO A 219 16.70 11.67 11.74
C PRO A 219 16.26 12.98 12.38
N LYS A 220 15.56 12.89 13.48
CA LYS A 220 15.04 13.99 14.30
C LYS A 220 15.38 13.77 15.78
N LYS A 221 15.54 14.86 16.54
CA LYS A 221 15.91 14.84 17.96
C LYS A 221 14.90 15.57 18.87
N ASP A 222 13.68 15.79 18.38
CA ASP A 222 12.65 16.52 19.12
C ASP A 222 11.95 15.59 20.13
N GLU A 223 12.43 15.63 21.38
CA GLU A 223 11.89 14.83 22.47
C GLU A 223 10.54 15.33 23.01
N THR A 224 10.05 16.48 22.58
CA THR A 224 8.72 16.97 22.97
C THR A 224 7.60 16.04 22.53
N ILE A 225 7.89 15.20 21.55
CA ILE A 225 6.98 14.15 21.07
C ILE A 225 6.58 13.16 22.16
N TYR A 226 7.46 12.88 23.14
CA TYR A 226 7.17 12.01 24.26
C TYR A 226 6.06 12.59 25.14
N ASP A 227 6.16 13.89 25.46
CA ASP A 227 5.15 14.59 26.26
C ASP A 227 3.83 14.72 25.46
N LYS A 228 3.93 15.00 24.17
CA LYS A 228 2.76 15.12 23.26
C LYS A 228 1.90 13.88 23.19
N TYR A 229 2.51 12.70 23.20
CA TYR A 229 1.82 11.42 23.09
C TYR A 229 1.84 10.59 24.38
N ASN A 230 2.23 11.18 25.52
CA ASN A 230 2.32 10.53 26.82
C ASN A 230 3.19 9.26 26.81
N ILE A 231 4.35 9.32 26.15
CA ILE A 231 5.30 8.23 26.06
C ILE A 231 6.33 8.37 27.20
N PRO A 232 6.57 7.34 28.03
CA PRO A 232 7.60 7.37 29.07
C PRO A 232 9.00 7.55 28.48
N LYS A 233 9.75 8.56 28.98
CA LYS A 233 11.11 8.89 28.47
C LYS A 233 12.18 7.90 28.94
N ASP A 234 11.93 7.18 30.00
CA ASP A 234 12.82 6.18 30.60
C ASP A 234 12.71 4.80 29.95
N LYS A 235 11.79 4.60 28.98
CA LYS A 235 11.55 3.32 28.33
C LYS A 235 12.00 3.30 26.87
N LYS A 236 12.44 2.14 26.42
CA LYS A 236 12.76 1.87 25.00
C LYS A 236 11.47 1.67 24.20
N VAL A 237 11.25 2.49 23.20
CA VAL A 237 10.01 2.47 22.37
C VAL A 237 10.10 1.40 21.29
N ILE A 238 9.16 0.44 21.30
CA ILE A 238 8.88 -0.44 20.16
C ILE A 238 7.70 0.15 19.41
N LEU A 239 7.96 0.65 18.21
CA LEU A 239 6.95 1.34 17.40
C LEU A 239 6.26 0.37 16.43
N GLY A 240 4.93 0.41 16.40
CA GLY A 240 4.12 -0.23 15.38
C GLY A 240 3.33 0.82 14.59
N VAL A 241 3.35 0.78 13.27
CA VAL A 241 2.66 1.76 12.42
C VAL A 241 1.85 1.07 11.33
N ALA A 242 0.56 1.37 11.28
CA ALA A 242 -0.30 0.96 10.18
C ALA A 242 -1.39 2.01 9.90
N SER A 243 -1.85 2.12 8.67
CA SER A 243 -3.01 2.96 8.34
C SER A 243 -4.34 2.29 8.71
N ILE A 244 -4.36 0.96 8.75
CA ILE A 244 -5.46 0.11 9.19
C ILE A 244 -4.85 -1.14 9.81
N TRP A 245 -5.13 -1.38 11.08
CA TRP A 245 -4.72 -2.58 11.78
C TRP A 245 -5.69 -3.72 11.51
N GLU A 246 -5.23 -4.69 10.76
CA GLU A 246 -5.91 -5.95 10.46
C GLU A 246 -5.08 -7.13 10.98
N LYS A 247 -5.66 -8.33 11.06
CA LYS A 247 -4.91 -9.54 11.43
C LYS A 247 -3.66 -9.74 10.58
N ARG A 248 -3.78 -9.45 9.27
CA ARG A 248 -2.66 -9.49 8.33
C ARG A 248 -1.49 -8.58 8.73
N LYS A 249 -1.76 -7.48 9.41
CA LYS A 249 -0.74 -6.52 9.89
C LYS A 249 -0.14 -6.87 11.26
N GLY A 250 -0.55 -8.00 11.84
CA GLY A 250 0.03 -8.50 13.07
C GLY A 250 -0.40 -7.76 14.33
N PHE A 251 -1.62 -7.18 14.35
CA PHE A 251 -2.13 -6.53 15.56
C PHE A 251 -2.16 -7.48 16.76
N ASP A 252 -2.62 -8.73 16.55
CA ASP A 252 -2.69 -9.76 17.59
C ASP A 252 -1.28 -10.14 18.12
N ASP A 253 -0.22 -9.96 17.33
CA ASP A 253 1.16 -10.22 17.75
C ASP A 253 1.65 -9.14 18.72
N PHE A 254 1.26 -7.88 18.53
CA PHE A 254 1.55 -6.82 19.50
C PHE A 254 0.89 -7.05 20.84
N LEU A 255 -0.38 -7.50 20.87
CA LEU A 255 -1.06 -7.83 22.12
C LEU A 255 -0.34 -8.96 22.85
N SER A 256 0.05 -10.01 22.12
CA SER A 256 0.79 -11.14 22.70
C SER A 256 2.22 -10.78 23.12
N LEU A 257 2.85 -9.81 22.46
CA LEU A 257 4.16 -9.27 22.82
C LEU A 257 4.06 -8.46 24.11
N ALA A 258 3.01 -7.66 24.27
CA ALA A 258 2.81 -6.83 25.47
C ALA A 258 2.75 -7.63 26.75
N ASP A 259 2.20 -8.86 26.71
CA ASP A 259 2.14 -9.76 27.87
C ASP A 259 3.50 -10.35 28.27
N LYS A 260 4.52 -10.25 27.43
CA LYS A 260 5.79 -10.98 27.58
C LYS A 260 7.03 -10.11 27.57
N ILE A 261 6.93 -8.87 27.10
CA ILE A 261 8.07 -7.95 27.01
C ILE A 261 8.44 -7.39 28.38
N SER A 262 9.73 -7.15 28.62
CA SER A 262 10.19 -6.59 29.90
C SER A 262 9.76 -5.13 30.09
N ASP A 263 9.71 -4.68 31.34
CA ASP A 263 9.29 -3.33 31.72
C ASP A 263 10.22 -2.21 31.23
N GLU A 264 11.40 -2.56 30.71
CA GLU A 264 12.28 -1.59 30.03
C GLU A 264 11.70 -1.06 28.71
N TYR A 265 10.66 -1.72 28.16
CA TYR A 265 10.08 -1.40 26.88
C TYR A 265 8.66 -0.89 27.02
N VAL A 266 8.27 -0.02 26.08
CA VAL A 266 6.91 0.41 25.84
C VAL A 266 6.58 0.23 24.36
N ILE A 267 5.37 -0.23 24.08
CA ILE A 267 4.88 -0.41 22.72
C ILE A 267 4.04 0.81 22.35
N VAL A 268 4.37 1.48 21.25
CA VAL A 268 3.59 2.60 20.72
C VAL A 268 2.93 2.15 19.42
N LEU A 269 1.60 2.16 19.37
CA LEU A 269 0.84 1.73 18.18
C LEU A 269 0.15 2.91 17.51
N VAL A 270 0.59 3.25 16.30
CA VAL A 270 0.01 4.35 15.49
C VAL A 270 -0.97 3.79 14.47
N GLY A 271 -2.15 4.41 14.35
CA GLY A 271 -3.16 4.09 13.35
C GLY A 271 -4.31 3.21 13.87
N LEU A 272 -4.52 3.16 15.18
CA LEU A 272 -5.60 2.42 15.82
C LEU A 272 -6.96 3.09 15.58
N ASN A 273 -8.00 2.29 15.36
CA ASN A 273 -9.38 2.74 15.41
C ASN A 273 -9.93 2.75 16.84
N ASP A 274 -11.14 3.31 17.06
CA ASP A 274 -11.72 3.46 18.40
C ASP A 274 -11.88 2.12 19.15
N ARG A 275 -12.25 1.05 18.44
CA ARG A 275 -12.38 -0.28 19.04
C ARG A 275 -11.04 -0.82 19.50
N GLN A 276 -10.01 -0.71 18.64
CA GLN A 276 -8.66 -1.17 18.95
C GLN A 276 -8.01 -0.34 20.05
N THR A 277 -8.28 0.98 20.07
CA THR A 277 -7.83 1.85 21.17
C THR A 277 -8.36 1.35 22.51
N LYS A 278 -9.67 1.04 22.60
CA LYS A 278 -10.26 0.46 23.81
C LYS A 278 -9.70 -0.91 24.17
N GLU A 279 -9.40 -1.73 23.17
CA GLU A 279 -8.85 -3.07 23.37
C GLU A 279 -7.46 -3.01 24.01
N VAL A 280 -6.60 -2.08 23.58
CA VAL A 280 -5.24 -1.93 24.10
C VAL A 280 -5.17 -1.19 25.45
N GLU A 281 -6.24 -0.52 25.89
CA GLU A 281 -6.32 0.09 27.25
C GLU A 281 -6.13 -0.92 28.39
N ASN A 282 -6.35 -2.21 28.13
CA ASN A 282 -6.08 -3.28 29.09
C ASN A 282 -4.58 -3.60 29.27
N TYR A 283 -3.71 -3.04 28.43
CA TYR A 283 -2.27 -3.30 28.43
C TYR A 283 -1.52 -2.04 28.91
N ARG A 284 -0.88 -2.13 30.09
CA ARG A 284 -0.18 -0.98 30.72
C ARG A 284 1.02 -0.47 29.91
N ASN A 285 1.59 -1.34 29.08
CA ASN A 285 2.80 -1.08 28.29
C ASN A 285 2.49 -0.82 26.81
N ILE A 286 1.21 -0.60 26.43
CA ILE A 286 0.82 -0.17 25.09
C ILE A 286 0.28 1.26 25.13
N ILE A 287 0.84 2.13 24.31
CA ILE A 287 0.37 3.51 24.12
C ILE A 287 -0.32 3.61 22.76
N PRO A 288 -1.63 3.83 22.75
CA PRO A 288 -2.39 3.98 21.51
C PRO A 288 -2.28 5.39 20.94
N ILE A 289 -1.97 5.49 19.65
CA ILE A 289 -2.05 6.73 18.87
C ILE A 289 -3.00 6.48 17.70
N LYS A 290 -4.19 7.08 17.69
CA LYS A 290 -5.14 6.91 16.58
C LYS A 290 -4.55 7.42 15.27
N ARG A 291 -3.90 8.59 15.34
CA ARG A 291 -3.22 9.20 14.19
C ARG A 291 -2.26 10.26 14.69
N THR A 292 -1.07 10.35 14.07
CA THR A 292 -0.19 11.50 14.26
C THR A 292 -0.80 12.74 13.60
N GLU A 293 -0.56 13.91 14.13
CA GLU A 293 -1.10 15.15 13.57
C GLU A 293 -0.56 15.41 12.16
N ASN A 294 0.70 15.06 11.94
CA ASN A 294 1.39 15.24 10.67
C ASN A 294 2.46 14.17 10.46
N GLN A 295 3.15 14.21 9.31
CA GLN A 295 4.22 13.26 8.99
C GLN A 295 5.53 13.57 9.73
N VAL A 296 5.75 14.81 10.17
CA VAL A 296 6.94 15.19 10.94
C VAL A 296 6.89 14.51 12.30
N ASP A 297 5.73 14.50 12.96
CA ASP A 297 5.53 13.75 14.21
C ASP A 297 5.84 12.26 14.03
N LEU A 298 5.36 11.68 12.92
CA LEU A 298 5.63 10.27 12.63
C LEU A 298 7.13 10.01 12.41
N ALA A 299 7.82 10.90 11.69
CA ALA A 299 9.27 10.81 11.50
C ALA A 299 10.04 10.96 12.82
N THR A 300 9.55 11.81 13.72
CA THR A 300 10.12 11.97 15.07
C THR A 300 9.91 10.70 15.91
N LEU A 301 8.71 10.12 15.88
CA LEU A 301 8.45 8.84 16.55
C LEU A 301 9.35 7.72 16.02
N TYR A 302 9.55 7.62 14.70
CA TYR A 302 10.55 6.69 14.15
C TYR A 302 11.92 6.96 14.75
N SER A 303 12.42 8.20 14.64
CA SER A 303 13.81 8.56 15.01
C SER A 303 14.14 8.29 16.48
N LEU A 304 13.16 8.41 17.36
CA LEU A 304 13.34 8.21 18.81
C LEU A 304 12.95 6.79 19.25
N SER A 305 12.51 5.93 18.35
CA SER A 305 12.15 4.55 18.67
C SER A 305 13.37 3.64 18.74
N TYR A 306 13.36 2.70 19.68
CA TYR A 306 14.35 1.65 19.77
C TYR A 306 14.35 0.77 18.52
N CYS A 307 13.15 0.43 18.03
CA CYS A 307 12.96 -0.22 16.75
C CYS A 307 11.52 -0.02 16.21
N LEU A 308 11.36 -0.14 14.89
CA LEU A 308 10.07 -0.44 14.29
C LEU A 308 9.85 -1.94 14.31
N LEU A 309 8.74 -2.40 14.86
CA LEU A 309 8.24 -3.76 14.69
C LEU A 309 7.12 -3.76 13.65
N ASN A 310 7.32 -4.48 12.54
CA ASN A 310 6.32 -4.65 11.49
C ASN A 310 6.00 -6.14 11.29
N PRO A 311 5.17 -6.76 12.14
CA PRO A 311 4.87 -8.19 12.12
C PRO A 311 3.80 -8.49 11.06
N THR A 312 3.95 -7.93 9.86
CA THR A 312 2.99 -8.14 8.78
C THR A 312 3.13 -9.55 8.19
N TYR A 313 2.00 -10.23 7.99
CA TYR A 313 1.94 -11.56 7.37
C TYR A 313 1.94 -11.52 5.84
N GLU A 314 1.60 -10.36 5.27
CA GLU A 314 1.68 -10.10 3.83
C GLU A 314 1.79 -8.60 3.58
N ASP A 315 2.81 -8.18 2.86
CA ASP A 315 2.95 -6.82 2.35
C ASP A 315 3.71 -6.82 1.03
N ASN A 316 3.35 -5.89 0.16
CA ASN A 316 3.99 -5.78 -1.15
C ASN A 316 5.39 -5.16 -1.06
N TYR A 317 5.47 -3.94 -0.50
CA TYR A 317 6.72 -3.24 -0.23
C TYR A 317 6.43 -2.18 0.84
N PRO A 318 6.52 -2.53 2.14
CA PRO A 318 6.04 -1.66 3.21
C PRO A 318 6.87 -0.38 3.31
N THR A 319 6.23 0.77 3.03
CA THR A 319 6.88 2.08 3.16
C THR A 319 7.24 2.41 4.60
N VAL A 320 6.50 1.89 5.58
CA VAL A 320 6.81 2.09 7.02
C VAL A 320 8.22 1.58 7.38
N ASN A 321 8.69 0.52 6.72
CA ASN A 321 10.05 0.01 6.94
C ASN A 321 11.10 0.99 6.42
N ILE A 322 10.94 1.49 5.18
CA ILE A 322 11.90 2.43 4.60
C ILE A 322 11.78 3.83 5.25
N GLU A 323 10.61 4.22 5.75
CA GLU A 323 10.41 5.43 6.56
C GLU A 323 11.22 5.34 7.87
N ALA A 324 11.15 4.19 8.57
CA ALA A 324 11.93 3.95 9.79
C ALA A 324 13.44 3.94 9.51
N LEU A 325 13.87 3.22 8.45
CA LEU A 325 15.28 3.18 8.04
C LEU A 325 15.83 4.56 7.69
N ALA A 326 15.06 5.38 6.98
CA ALA A 326 15.44 6.76 6.66
C ALA A 326 15.53 7.65 7.91
N CYS A 327 14.81 7.32 8.97
CA CYS A 327 14.89 7.98 10.27
C CYS A 327 15.94 7.36 11.20
N HIS A 328 16.84 6.51 10.70
CA HIS A 328 17.87 5.78 11.45
C HIS A 328 17.31 4.82 12.51
N THR A 329 16.17 4.21 12.24
CA THR A 329 15.52 3.25 13.14
C THR A 329 15.66 1.83 12.60
N ARG A 330 16.06 0.90 13.45
CA ARG A 330 16.13 -0.53 13.14
C ARG A 330 14.74 -1.10 12.88
N VAL A 331 14.64 -2.02 11.95
CA VAL A 331 13.37 -2.66 11.57
C VAL A 331 13.40 -4.14 11.90
N VAL A 332 12.42 -4.59 12.66
CA VAL A 332 12.15 -6.00 12.91
C VAL A 332 10.86 -6.37 12.18
N CYS A 333 10.91 -7.33 11.27
CA CYS A 333 9.73 -7.71 10.49
C CYS A 333 9.74 -9.20 10.14
N TYR A 334 8.58 -9.73 9.77
CA TYR A 334 8.51 -11.08 9.27
C TYR A 334 9.14 -11.20 7.87
N ASP A 335 9.73 -12.37 7.61
CA ASP A 335 10.17 -12.83 6.30
C ASP A 335 8.93 -13.07 5.41
N THR A 336 8.49 -12.01 4.74
CA THR A 336 7.28 -12.03 3.92
C THR A 336 7.27 -10.94 2.85
N GLY A 337 6.76 -11.26 1.67
CA GLY A 337 6.55 -10.30 0.60
C GLY A 337 7.79 -9.48 0.28
N GLY A 338 7.60 -8.19 0.04
CA GLY A 338 8.70 -7.26 -0.23
C GLY A 338 9.52 -6.85 1.00
N CYS A 339 9.18 -7.30 2.23
CA CYS A 339 10.04 -7.10 3.41
C CYS A 339 11.42 -7.73 3.22
N VAL A 340 11.46 -8.91 2.55
CA VAL A 340 12.72 -9.63 2.28
C VAL A 340 13.69 -8.79 1.46
N GLU A 341 13.20 -8.05 0.49
CA GLU A 341 14.02 -7.22 -0.37
C GLU A 341 14.67 -6.05 0.35
N GLN A 342 14.01 -5.60 1.44
CA GLN A 342 14.50 -4.50 2.27
C GLN A 342 15.62 -4.94 3.22
N ALA A 343 15.79 -6.24 3.45
CA ALA A 343 16.85 -6.81 4.29
C ALA A 343 18.25 -6.71 3.68
N LYS A 344 18.39 -6.16 2.47
CA LYS A 344 19.68 -5.69 1.95
C LYS A 344 20.28 -4.58 2.83
N ASN A 345 19.44 -3.82 3.54
CA ASN A 345 19.85 -2.93 4.62
C ASN A 345 20.10 -3.74 5.89
N ARG A 346 21.31 -3.65 6.45
CA ARG A 346 21.76 -4.40 7.64
C ARG A 346 20.99 -4.07 8.92
N ASN A 347 20.18 -3.00 8.89
CA ASN A 347 19.30 -2.59 9.99
C ASN A 347 17.91 -3.25 9.93
N VAL A 348 17.67 -4.13 8.95
CA VAL A 348 16.45 -4.94 8.84
C VAL A 348 16.71 -6.35 9.35
N TYR A 349 15.96 -6.76 10.35
CA TYR A 349 16.03 -8.06 11.01
C TYR A 349 14.79 -8.89 10.62
N LEU A 350 15.00 -9.91 9.80
CA LEU A 350 13.93 -10.80 9.35
C LEU A 350 13.68 -11.91 10.35
N ILE A 351 12.42 -12.16 10.66
CA ILE A 351 11.95 -13.26 11.50
C ILE A 351 11.17 -14.23 10.63
N LYS A 352 11.59 -15.49 10.60
CA LYS A 352 10.86 -16.54 9.90
C LYS A 352 9.53 -16.80 10.59
N LYS A 353 8.43 -16.71 9.84
CA LYS A 353 7.08 -16.99 10.35
C LYS A 353 6.93 -18.46 10.71
N GLN A 354 6.34 -18.69 11.88
CA GLN A 354 6.03 -20.01 12.44
C GLN A 354 4.67 -19.98 13.15
N GLY A 355 4.47 -20.82 14.15
CA GLY A 355 3.32 -20.71 15.04
C GLY A 355 3.38 -19.47 15.93
N LYS A 356 2.22 -18.99 16.42
CA LYS A 356 2.09 -17.72 17.14
C LYS A 356 3.07 -17.59 18.32
N GLU A 357 3.21 -18.62 19.16
CA GLU A 357 4.10 -18.60 20.32
C GLU A 357 5.57 -18.47 19.91
N GLU A 358 6.00 -19.22 18.91
CA GLU A 358 7.37 -19.17 18.41
C GLU A 358 7.67 -17.83 17.72
N ASN A 359 6.70 -17.26 17.03
CA ASN A 359 6.82 -15.91 16.48
C ASN A 359 7.12 -14.87 17.57
N ILE A 360 6.38 -14.88 18.68
CA ILE A 360 6.59 -13.94 19.79
C ILE A 360 7.95 -14.16 20.44
N LYS A 361 8.34 -15.42 20.67
CA LYS A 361 9.68 -15.76 21.21
C LYS A 361 10.80 -15.23 20.30
N ASN A 362 10.67 -15.39 18.99
CA ASN A 362 11.65 -14.91 18.02
C ASN A 362 11.65 -13.38 17.92
N ILE A 363 10.51 -12.70 18.04
CA ILE A 363 10.42 -11.23 18.14
C ILE A 363 11.19 -10.76 19.38
N LEU A 364 10.92 -11.32 20.54
CA LEU A 364 11.61 -10.97 21.80
C LEU A 364 13.11 -11.18 21.68
N LYS A 365 13.54 -12.37 21.25
CA LYS A 365 14.97 -12.70 21.04
C LYS A 365 15.65 -11.69 20.12
N THR A 366 14.99 -11.32 19.02
CA THR A 366 15.54 -10.37 18.05
C THR A 366 15.62 -8.97 18.65
N ILE A 367 14.55 -8.48 19.32
CA ILE A 367 14.54 -7.15 19.93
C ILE A 367 15.64 -7.03 21.00
N TYR A 368 15.82 -8.04 21.84
CA TYR A 368 16.85 -8.03 22.90
C TYR A 368 18.29 -8.14 22.38
N SER A 369 18.47 -8.60 21.14
CA SER A 369 19.78 -8.76 20.48
C SER A 369 20.08 -7.71 19.41
N LEU A 370 19.23 -6.67 19.26
CA LEU A 370 19.44 -5.62 18.26
C LEU A 370 20.77 -4.90 18.49
N LYS A 371 21.58 -4.83 17.45
CA LYS A 371 22.83 -4.05 17.44
C LYS A 371 22.53 -2.57 17.25
N GLU A 372 23.50 -1.71 17.48
CA GLU A 372 23.43 -0.30 17.14
C GLU A 372 23.11 -0.11 15.64
N TYR A 373 22.45 1.01 15.33
CA TYR A 373 22.14 1.36 13.93
C TYR A 373 23.44 1.50 13.14
N GLN A 374 23.51 0.84 12.00
CA GLN A 374 24.64 0.94 11.11
C GLN A 374 24.32 1.94 9.99
N GLU A 375 25.22 2.88 9.73
CA GLU A 375 25.05 3.84 8.65
C GLU A 375 24.77 3.13 7.31
N TYR A 376 23.79 3.66 6.60
CA TYR A 376 23.35 3.11 5.33
C TYR A 376 22.89 4.26 4.42
N ASP A 377 23.21 4.16 3.14
CA ASP A 377 22.76 5.13 2.14
C ASP A 377 21.25 5.04 1.93
N THR A 378 20.52 5.95 2.54
CA THR A 378 19.05 6.03 2.44
C THR A 378 18.58 6.80 1.21
N SER A 379 19.46 7.39 0.41
CA SER A 379 19.11 8.11 -0.82
C SER A 379 18.34 7.23 -1.82
N LEU A 380 18.60 5.93 -1.78
CA LEU A 380 17.89 4.92 -2.57
C LEU A 380 16.38 4.85 -2.28
N TYR A 381 15.96 5.34 -1.12
CA TYR A 381 14.54 5.38 -0.72
C TYR A 381 13.84 6.67 -1.16
N SER A 382 14.53 7.57 -1.89
CA SER A 382 13.96 8.84 -2.35
C SER A 382 12.77 8.64 -3.29
N ASP A 383 11.66 9.31 -3.02
CA ASP A 383 10.50 9.35 -3.90
C ASP A 383 10.80 10.10 -5.22
N LYS A 384 11.73 11.06 -5.20
CA LYS A 384 12.21 11.74 -6.43
C LYS A 384 12.98 10.77 -7.32
N LEU A 385 13.87 9.94 -6.73
CA LEU A 385 14.61 8.92 -7.50
C LEU A 385 13.65 7.86 -8.06
N PHE A 386 12.69 7.40 -7.26
CA PHE A 386 11.64 6.50 -7.69
C PHE A 386 10.85 7.09 -8.88
N ALA A 387 10.39 8.34 -8.76
CA ALA A 387 9.62 9.02 -9.80
C ALA A 387 10.43 9.19 -11.10
N LYS A 388 11.72 9.55 -11.01
CA LYS A 388 12.61 9.64 -12.18
C LYS A 388 12.71 8.32 -12.93
N LYS A 389 12.88 7.19 -12.24
CA LYS A 389 12.89 5.86 -12.87
C LYS A 389 11.59 5.56 -13.60
N ILE A 390 10.44 5.98 -13.07
CA ILE A 390 9.15 5.85 -13.77
C ILE A 390 9.11 6.70 -15.03
N ILE A 391 9.58 7.95 -14.95
CA ILE A 391 9.59 8.89 -16.10
C ILE A 391 10.54 8.40 -17.20
N GLU A 392 11.65 7.77 -16.84
CA GLU A 392 12.53 7.10 -17.81
C GLU A 392 11.79 6.00 -18.60
N GLU A 393 10.93 5.20 -17.93
CA GLU A 393 10.09 4.23 -18.62
C GLU A 393 9.05 4.89 -19.54
N TYR A 394 8.51 6.06 -19.19
CA TYR A 394 7.58 6.81 -20.05
C TYR A 394 8.23 7.25 -21.38
N ARG A 395 9.53 7.48 -21.38
CA ARG A 395 10.29 7.96 -22.56
C ARG A 395 10.72 6.86 -23.51
N LYS A 396 10.77 5.61 -23.03
CA LYS A 396 11.06 4.43 -23.88
C LYS A 396 9.89 4.10 -24.80
#